data_4d96de4ac3d21ad546c34c6e2d9dee54
#
_entry.id   4d96de4ac3d21ad546c34c6e2d9dee54
#
_cell.length_a   1.000
_cell.length_b   1.000
_cell.length_c   1.000
_cell.angle_alpha   90.00
_cell.angle_beta   90.00
_cell.angle_gamma   90.00
#
_symmetry.space_group_name_H-M   'P 1'
#
loop_
_entity.id
_entity.type
_entity.pdbx_description
1 polymer ?
#
loop_
_entity_poly.entity_id
_entity_poly.type
_entity_poly.pdbx_seq_one_letter_code
_entity_poly.pdbx_strand_id
1 'polypeptide(L)'
;MKPEIIIMLTNNDITVKNAEEVFESCKDLPAKKWGFKDVGLPKDEMIKLAAKMKEAGKETYIEVVTYTEEGCLEGAKLAYECGFDYLTGALPFDSVFEYAKEHNLKYSPFCGKVGGSPVELTGSIDEIVSSAKECIEKGADGVDLTAYRYADGDPIELTKAIVDAIG
;
A
#
# COMPACT_ATOMS: atom_id res chain seq x y z
N MET A 1 19.64 -3.02 3.27
CA MET A 1 19.11 -2.00 2.32
C MET A 1 18.96 -0.66 3.04
N LYS A 2 19.09 0.50 2.38
CA LYS A 2 18.82 1.79 3.01
C LYS A 2 17.31 2.05 2.94
N PRO A 3 16.62 2.38 4.04
CA PRO A 3 15.19 2.66 4.01
C PRO A 3 14.90 3.92 3.20
N GLU A 4 13.77 3.89 2.48
CA GLU A 4 13.21 5.02 1.75
C GLU A 4 11.86 5.38 2.33
N ILE A 5 11.48 6.66 2.22
CA ILE A 5 10.18 7.12 2.70
C ILE A 5 9.16 7.14 1.57
N ILE A 6 7.96 6.65 1.84
CA ILE A 6 6.78 6.87 1.01
C ILE A 6 5.94 7.95 1.70
N ILE A 7 5.69 9.05 1.01
CA ILE A 7 4.84 10.13 1.55
C ILE A 7 3.41 9.86 1.12
N MET A 8 2.52 9.66 2.09
CA MET A 8 1.10 9.46 1.87
C MET A 8 0.32 10.74 2.13
N LEU A 9 -0.44 11.21 1.16
CA LEU A 9 -1.27 12.42 1.26
C LEU A 9 -2.59 12.14 2.00
N THR A 10 -2.46 11.63 3.22
CA THR A 10 -3.57 11.18 4.04
C THR A 10 -3.58 11.85 5.41
N ASN A 11 -4.78 11.98 5.97
CA ASN A 11 -5.00 12.34 7.36
C ASN A 11 -6.21 11.57 7.89
N ASN A 12 -6.11 10.99 9.10
CA ASN A 12 -7.15 10.14 9.68
C ASN A 12 -7.61 9.02 8.73
N ASP A 13 -6.65 8.33 8.11
CA ASP A 13 -6.86 7.22 7.16
C ASP A 13 -7.66 7.55 5.88
N ILE A 14 -7.76 8.82 5.53
CA ILE A 14 -8.46 9.30 4.32
C ILE A 14 -7.53 10.23 3.55
N THR A 15 -7.52 10.16 2.23
CA THR A 15 -6.83 11.13 1.37
C THR A 15 -7.39 12.53 1.61
N VAL A 16 -6.50 13.49 1.87
CA VAL A 16 -6.91 14.87 2.16
C VAL A 16 -7.50 15.54 0.93
N LYS A 17 -8.55 16.34 1.12
CA LYS A 17 -9.25 16.99 0.00
C LYS A 17 -8.38 17.96 -0.79
N ASN A 18 -7.38 18.55 -0.16
CA ASN A 18 -6.40 19.44 -0.80
C ASN A 18 -5.09 18.71 -1.16
N ALA A 19 -5.14 17.40 -1.43
CA ALA A 19 -3.97 16.58 -1.73
C ALA A 19 -3.14 17.13 -2.90
N GLU A 20 -3.79 17.66 -3.94
CA GLU A 20 -3.12 18.26 -5.07
C GLU A 20 -2.32 19.52 -4.67
N GLU A 21 -2.90 20.41 -3.87
CA GLU A 21 -2.22 21.63 -3.38
C GLU A 21 -1.02 21.27 -2.49
N VAL A 22 -1.17 20.29 -1.61
CA VAL A 22 -0.09 19.78 -0.75
C VAL A 22 1.02 19.20 -1.60
N PHE A 23 0.69 18.35 -2.58
CA PHE A 23 1.68 17.78 -3.48
C PHE A 23 2.44 18.88 -4.25
N GLU A 24 1.73 19.81 -4.87
CA GLU A 24 2.34 20.91 -5.64
C GLU A 24 3.32 21.75 -4.79
N SER A 25 2.97 21.98 -3.52
CA SER A 25 3.85 22.74 -2.61
C SER A 25 5.12 21.97 -2.19
N CYS A 26 5.12 20.65 -2.32
CA CYS A 26 6.19 19.77 -1.83
C CYS A 26 6.86 18.92 -2.92
N LYS A 27 6.41 18.96 -4.18
CA LYS A 27 6.88 18.07 -5.26
C LYS A 27 8.38 18.13 -5.52
N ASP A 28 9.02 19.26 -5.25
CA ASP A 28 10.46 19.47 -5.45
C ASP A 28 11.32 18.89 -4.30
N LEU A 29 10.70 18.38 -3.24
CA LEU A 29 11.41 17.71 -2.16
C LEU A 29 12.06 16.40 -2.64
N PRO A 30 13.18 15.96 -1.99
CA PRO A 30 13.94 14.78 -2.40
C PRO A 30 13.18 13.46 -2.36
N ALA A 31 12.04 13.38 -1.64
CA ALA A 31 11.22 12.17 -1.58
C ALA A 31 10.75 11.76 -2.97
N LYS A 32 11.05 10.52 -3.35
CA LYS A 32 10.73 9.98 -4.68
C LYS A 32 9.41 9.21 -4.72
N LYS A 33 8.97 8.69 -3.56
CA LYS A 33 7.81 7.80 -3.45
C LYS A 33 6.65 8.54 -2.80
N TRP A 34 5.53 8.60 -3.50
CA TRP A 34 4.35 9.35 -3.07
C TRP A 34 3.08 8.55 -3.31
N GLY A 35 2.12 8.71 -2.43
CA GLY A 35 0.86 8.00 -2.58
C GLY A 35 -0.28 8.62 -1.80
N PHE A 36 -1.41 7.94 -1.89
CA PHE A 36 -2.62 8.26 -1.16
C PHE A 36 -3.53 7.02 -1.07
N LYS A 37 -4.66 7.13 -0.37
CA LYS A 37 -5.64 6.04 -0.23
C LYS A 37 -6.73 6.15 -1.30
N ASP A 38 -7.38 5.04 -1.60
CA ASP A 38 -8.51 4.91 -2.52
C ASP A 38 -9.79 5.61 -2.04
N VAL A 39 -9.74 6.25 -0.88
CA VAL A 39 -10.85 7.00 -0.26
C VAL A 39 -10.48 8.46 -0.03
N GLY A 40 -11.47 9.35 -0.08
CA GLY A 40 -11.32 10.79 0.21
C GLY A 40 -11.33 11.70 -1.01
N LEU A 41 -11.01 11.18 -2.21
CA LEU A 41 -11.12 11.89 -3.48
C LEU A 41 -12.00 11.12 -4.47
N PRO A 42 -12.69 11.79 -5.39
CA PRO A 42 -13.33 11.15 -6.52
C PRO A 42 -12.29 10.63 -7.51
N LYS A 43 -12.64 9.59 -8.27
CA LYS A 43 -11.74 8.89 -9.18
C LYS A 43 -11.04 9.81 -10.21
N ASP A 44 -11.76 10.76 -10.76
CA ASP A 44 -11.20 11.71 -11.72
C ASP A 44 -10.13 12.63 -11.11
N GLU A 45 -10.26 12.98 -9.84
CA GLU A 45 -9.23 13.72 -9.09
C GLU A 45 -8.03 12.82 -8.76
N MET A 46 -8.26 11.54 -8.43
CA MET A 46 -7.20 10.56 -8.22
C MET A 46 -6.36 10.38 -9.49
N ILE A 47 -6.98 10.25 -10.66
CA ILE A 47 -6.30 10.13 -11.96
C ILE A 47 -5.41 11.36 -12.21
N LYS A 48 -5.95 12.57 -12.02
CA LYS A 48 -5.21 13.83 -12.21
C LYS A 48 -4.02 13.94 -11.27
N LEU A 49 -4.21 13.60 -10.00
CA LEU A 49 -3.15 13.68 -8.98
C LEU A 49 -2.05 12.67 -9.25
N ALA A 50 -2.40 11.41 -9.57
CA ALA A 50 -1.43 10.39 -9.94
C ALA A 50 -0.61 10.79 -11.18
N ALA A 51 -1.26 11.35 -12.21
CA ALA A 51 -0.58 11.86 -13.40
C ALA A 51 0.41 12.97 -13.06
N LYS A 52 0.02 13.95 -12.24
CA LYS A 52 0.91 15.04 -11.77
C LYS A 52 2.12 14.53 -10.99
N MET A 53 1.92 13.53 -10.13
CA MET A 53 3.02 12.89 -9.40
C MET A 53 4.02 12.26 -10.39
N LYS A 54 3.54 11.54 -11.40
CA LYS A 54 4.38 10.94 -12.44
C LYS A 54 5.11 11.97 -13.29
N GLU A 55 4.43 13.04 -13.69
CA GLU A 55 5.06 14.17 -14.42
C GLU A 55 6.19 14.82 -13.61
N ALA A 56 6.06 14.85 -12.28
CA ALA A 56 7.11 15.30 -11.38
C ALA A 56 8.21 14.24 -11.10
N GLY A 57 8.18 13.10 -11.81
CA GLY A 57 9.16 12.03 -11.67
C GLY A 57 9.05 11.23 -10.37
N LYS A 58 7.86 11.19 -9.77
CA LYS A 58 7.61 10.41 -8.56
C LYS A 58 7.11 9.00 -8.91
N GLU A 59 7.51 8.02 -8.12
CA GLU A 59 6.94 6.68 -8.08
C GLU A 59 5.66 6.71 -7.25
N THR A 60 4.58 6.15 -7.75
CA THR A 60 3.23 6.37 -7.21
C THR A 60 2.65 5.14 -6.54
N TYR A 61 2.03 5.35 -5.38
CA TYR A 61 1.46 4.31 -4.52
C TYR A 61 0.00 4.61 -4.21
N ILE A 62 -0.87 3.61 -4.31
CA ILE A 62 -2.23 3.67 -3.77
C ILE A 62 -2.39 2.60 -2.69
N GLU A 63 -2.89 3.00 -1.53
CA GLU A 63 -3.24 2.06 -0.46
C GLU A 63 -4.73 1.81 -0.48
N VAL A 64 -5.10 0.53 -0.64
CA VAL A 64 -6.49 0.05 -0.66
C VAL A 64 -6.76 -0.72 0.62
N VAL A 65 -7.72 -0.25 1.41
CA VAL A 65 -8.08 -0.87 2.69
C VAL A 65 -9.48 -1.47 2.60
N THR A 66 -9.54 -2.72 2.20
CA THR A 66 -10.76 -3.54 2.16
C THR A 66 -10.44 -4.99 2.49
N TYR A 67 -11.43 -5.73 2.97
CA TYR A 67 -11.25 -7.08 3.50
C TYR A 67 -12.05 -8.14 2.73
N THR A 68 -12.67 -7.77 1.61
CA THR A 68 -13.38 -8.71 0.73
C THR A 68 -12.62 -8.88 -0.58
N GLU A 69 -12.68 -10.08 -1.17
CA GLU A 69 -12.01 -10.35 -2.44
C GLU A 69 -12.49 -9.42 -3.56
N GLU A 70 -13.82 -9.22 -3.66
CA GLU A 70 -14.43 -8.31 -4.63
C GLU A 70 -13.87 -6.88 -4.47
N GLY A 71 -13.87 -6.35 -3.24
CA GLY A 71 -13.35 -5.00 -2.96
C GLY A 71 -11.85 -4.88 -3.26
N CYS A 72 -11.04 -5.90 -2.90
CA CYS A 72 -9.61 -5.91 -3.21
C CYS A 72 -9.36 -5.90 -4.72
N LEU A 73 -10.13 -6.67 -5.49
CA LEU A 73 -10.03 -6.70 -6.95
C LEU A 73 -10.49 -5.37 -7.58
N GLU A 74 -11.54 -4.75 -7.07
CA GLU A 74 -11.97 -3.41 -7.50
C GLU A 74 -10.91 -2.36 -7.20
N GLY A 75 -10.26 -2.43 -6.04
CA GLY A 75 -9.13 -1.57 -5.69
C GLY A 75 -7.94 -1.75 -6.64
N ALA A 76 -7.63 -2.98 -7.04
CA ALA A 76 -6.59 -3.24 -8.03
C ALA A 76 -6.92 -2.66 -9.41
N LYS A 77 -8.18 -2.77 -9.84
CA LYS A 77 -8.66 -2.13 -11.07
C LYS A 77 -8.55 -0.62 -11.01
N LEU A 78 -8.95 -0.03 -9.88
CA LEU A 78 -8.82 1.42 -9.66
C LEU A 78 -7.35 1.86 -9.73
N ALA A 79 -6.44 1.11 -9.09
CA ALA A 79 -5.00 1.39 -9.12
C ALA A 79 -4.48 1.43 -10.56
N TYR A 80 -4.82 0.43 -11.37
CA TYR A 80 -4.44 0.35 -12.77
C TYR A 80 -5.03 1.50 -13.60
N GLU A 81 -6.34 1.75 -13.48
CA GLU A 81 -7.06 2.79 -14.23
C GLU A 81 -6.56 4.21 -13.89
N CYS A 82 -6.15 4.44 -12.65
CA CYS A 82 -5.53 5.70 -12.23
C CYS A 82 -4.04 5.78 -12.60
N GLY A 83 -3.45 4.68 -13.09
CA GLY A 83 -2.08 4.62 -13.54
C GLY A 83 -1.04 4.60 -12.43
N PHE A 84 -1.34 4.07 -11.25
CA PHE A 84 -0.36 3.89 -10.17
C PHE A 84 0.71 2.87 -10.53
N ASP A 85 1.90 3.04 -9.97
CA ASP A 85 3.01 2.08 -10.11
C ASP A 85 2.86 0.92 -9.11
N TYR A 86 2.33 1.20 -7.92
CA TYR A 86 2.14 0.23 -6.84
C TYR A 86 0.73 0.24 -6.27
N LEU A 87 0.16 -0.96 -6.14
CA LEU A 87 -0.95 -1.26 -5.25
C LEU A 87 -0.37 -1.73 -3.91
N THR A 88 -0.73 -1.06 -2.81
CA THR A 88 -0.40 -1.48 -1.45
C THR A 88 -1.69 -1.72 -0.65
N GLY A 89 -1.58 -2.43 0.46
CA GLY A 89 -2.76 -2.88 1.17
C GLY A 89 -3.52 -3.95 0.39
N ALA A 90 -4.82 -4.01 0.55
CA ALA A 90 -5.66 -5.12 0.10
C ALA A 90 -5.21 -6.48 0.67
N LEU A 91 -6.09 -7.48 0.71
CA LEU A 91 -5.74 -8.82 1.17
C LEU A 91 -5.20 -9.69 0.02
N PRO A 92 -4.32 -10.67 0.29
CA PRO A 92 -3.57 -11.43 -0.71
C PRO A 92 -4.41 -12.51 -1.42
N PHE A 93 -5.54 -12.13 -2.02
CA PHE A 93 -6.37 -13.02 -2.84
C PHE A 93 -5.71 -13.34 -4.17
N ASP A 94 -5.86 -14.57 -4.65
CA ASP A 94 -5.26 -15.03 -5.90
C ASP A 94 -5.74 -14.20 -7.10
N SER A 95 -7.01 -13.81 -7.13
CA SER A 95 -7.59 -12.94 -8.17
C SER A 95 -6.90 -11.56 -8.27
N VAL A 96 -6.43 -11.02 -7.14
CA VAL A 96 -5.70 -9.74 -7.11
C VAL A 96 -4.28 -9.92 -7.65
N PHE A 97 -3.59 -11.02 -7.27
CA PHE A 97 -2.28 -11.36 -7.84
C PHE A 97 -2.32 -11.57 -9.36
N GLU A 98 -3.32 -12.31 -9.84
CA GLU A 98 -3.53 -12.54 -11.27
C GLU A 98 -3.74 -11.23 -12.02
N TYR A 99 -4.63 -10.38 -11.51
CA TYR A 99 -4.90 -9.06 -12.10
C TYR A 99 -3.66 -8.16 -12.11
N ALA A 100 -2.95 -8.06 -10.99
CA ALA A 100 -1.74 -7.24 -10.87
C ALA A 100 -0.65 -7.70 -11.86
N LYS A 101 -0.45 -9.01 -11.98
CA LYS A 101 0.50 -9.61 -12.92
C LYS A 101 0.12 -9.35 -14.38
N GLU A 102 -1.15 -9.51 -14.74
CA GLU A 102 -1.65 -9.28 -16.11
C GLU A 102 -1.43 -7.83 -16.55
N HIS A 103 -1.56 -6.88 -15.62
CA HIS A 103 -1.49 -5.45 -15.89
C HIS A 103 -0.14 -4.82 -15.54
N ASN A 104 0.87 -5.61 -15.16
CA ASN A 104 2.19 -5.13 -14.69
C ASN A 104 2.10 -4.09 -13.55
N LEU A 105 1.09 -4.23 -12.69
CA LEU A 105 0.91 -3.44 -11.49
C LEU A 105 1.71 -4.10 -10.36
N LYS A 106 2.66 -3.38 -9.77
CA LYS A 106 3.39 -3.91 -8.61
C LYS A 106 2.46 -4.00 -7.41
N TYR A 107 2.56 -5.10 -6.67
CA TYR A 107 1.64 -5.39 -5.59
C TYR A 107 2.36 -5.73 -4.29
N SER A 108 2.00 -5.02 -3.23
CA SER A 108 2.46 -5.26 -1.85
C SER A 108 1.23 -5.43 -0.94
N PRO A 109 0.70 -6.64 -0.81
CA PRO A 109 -0.49 -6.92 0.00
C PRO A 109 -0.23 -6.75 1.50
N PHE A 110 -1.31 -6.60 2.27
CA PHE A 110 -1.24 -6.81 3.70
C PHE A 110 -0.78 -8.23 4.01
N CYS A 111 0.06 -8.39 5.04
CA CYS A 111 0.45 -9.69 5.58
C CYS A 111 -0.05 -9.85 7.03
N GLY A 112 -0.28 -11.10 7.45
CA GLY A 112 -0.85 -11.41 8.75
C GLY A 112 -2.38 -11.23 8.80
N LYS A 113 -2.92 -11.20 10.01
CA LYS A 113 -4.36 -10.99 10.24
C LYS A 113 -4.65 -9.50 10.39
N VAL A 114 -5.14 -8.88 9.34
CA VAL A 114 -5.45 -7.45 9.28
C VAL A 114 -6.96 -7.25 9.28
N GLY A 115 -7.43 -6.28 10.03
CA GLY A 115 -8.86 -5.96 10.10
C GLY A 115 -9.14 -4.69 10.90
N GLY A 116 -10.43 -4.34 11.02
CA GLY A 116 -10.87 -3.20 11.81
C GLY A 116 -10.83 -1.84 11.11
N SER A 117 -11.32 -0.82 11.82
CA SER A 117 -11.27 0.58 11.40
C SER A 117 -11.10 1.46 12.66
N PRO A 118 -9.92 2.00 12.90
CA PRO A 118 -8.70 1.93 12.06
C PRO A 118 -8.18 0.50 11.89
N VAL A 119 -7.40 0.28 10.81
CA VAL A 119 -6.82 -1.03 10.53
C VAL A 119 -5.87 -1.46 11.68
N GLU A 120 -5.94 -2.73 12.07
CA GLU A 120 -5.13 -3.33 13.12
C GLU A 120 -4.53 -4.64 12.64
N LEU A 121 -3.30 -4.94 13.04
CA LEU A 121 -2.59 -6.19 12.76
C LEU A 121 -2.53 -7.05 14.02
N THR A 122 -2.92 -8.30 13.90
CA THR A 122 -2.95 -9.28 15.00
C THR A 122 -2.26 -10.59 14.62
N GLY A 123 -1.92 -11.40 15.63
CA GLY A 123 -1.25 -12.68 15.50
C GLY A 123 0.18 -12.66 16.02
N SER A 124 0.79 -13.83 16.15
CA SER A 124 2.20 -13.96 16.53
C SER A 124 3.13 -13.49 15.40
N ILE A 125 4.35 -13.11 15.77
CA ILE A 125 5.40 -12.72 14.79
C ILE A 125 5.63 -13.85 13.78
N ASP A 126 5.66 -15.12 14.23
CA ASP A 126 5.88 -16.26 13.35
C ASP A 126 4.74 -16.44 12.32
N GLU A 127 3.48 -16.24 12.74
CA GLU A 127 2.32 -16.28 11.83
C GLU A 127 2.40 -15.15 10.78
N ILE A 128 2.78 -13.94 11.18
CA ILE A 128 2.89 -12.79 10.28
C ILE A 128 4.05 -12.97 9.31
N VAL A 129 5.19 -13.49 9.78
CA VAL A 129 6.35 -13.85 8.94
C VAL A 129 5.98 -14.93 7.93
N SER A 130 5.25 -15.98 8.35
CA SER A 130 4.78 -17.00 7.41
C SER A 130 3.89 -16.42 6.33
N SER A 131 2.93 -15.58 6.71
CA SER A 131 2.04 -14.89 5.77
C SER A 131 2.83 -13.99 4.79
N ALA A 132 3.84 -13.27 5.27
CA ALA A 132 4.68 -12.44 4.40
C ALA A 132 5.44 -13.29 3.37
N LYS A 133 6.02 -14.43 3.78
CA LYS A 133 6.68 -15.36 2.85
C LYS A 133 5.72 -15.92 1.80
N GLU A 134 4.51 -16.31 2.21
CA GLU A 134 3.48 -16.76 1.28
C GLU A 134 3.11 -15.70 0.25
N CYS A 135 3.03 -14.41 0.64
CA CYS A 135 2.82 -13.32 -0.30
C CYS A 135 3.96 -13.22 -1.33
N ILE A 136 5.21 -13.30 -0.89
CA ILE A 136 6.37 -13.26 -1.79
C ILE A 136 6.40 -14.49 -2.72
N GLU A 137 6.08 -15.68 -2.23
CA GLU A 137 5.98 -16.91 -3.03
C GLU A 137 4.88 -16.82 -4.11
N LYS A 138 3.79 -16.11 -3.83
CA LYS A 138 2.73 -15.79 -4.80
C LYS A 138 3.11 -14.72 -5.82
N GLY A 139 4.25 -14.05 -5.65
CA GLY A 139 4.76 -13.05 -6.57
C GLY A 139 4.54 -11.60 -6.16
N ALA A 140 4.32 -11.33 -4.86
CA ALA A 140 4.31 -9.97 -4.34
C ALA A 140 5.68 -9.30 -4.51
N ASP A 141 5.68 -8.00 -4.81
CA ASP A 141 6.88 -7.15 -4.86
C ASP A 141 7.39 -6.75 -3.46
N GLY A 142 6.59 -6.97 -2.44
CA GLY A 142 6.83 -6.70 -1.04
C GLY A 142 5.59 -6.99 -0.21
N VAL A 143 5.53 -6.50 1.02
CA VAL A 143 4.32 -6.56 1.85
C VAL A 143 4.02 -5.20 2.48
N ASP A 144 2.74 -4.92 2.67
CA ASP A 144 2.28 -3.81 3.48
C ASP A 144 2.16 -4.29 4.94
N LEU A 145 3.13 -3.88 5.76
CA LEU A 145 3.20 -4.27 7.17
C LEU A 145 2.64 -3.16 8.05
N THR A 146 1.47 -3.36 8.61
CA THR A 146 0.82 -2.42 9.56
C THR A 146 1.49 -2.49 10.94
N ALA A 147 2.82 -2.34 10.99
CA ALA A 147 3.62 -2.53 12.21
C ALA A 147 3.25 -1.53 13.33
N TYR A 148 2.96 -0.27 12.99
CA TYR A 148 2.57 0.74 13.97
C TYR A 148 1.29 0.40 14.75
N ARG A 149 0.41 -0.43 14.15
CA ARG A 149 -0.85 -0.89 14.75
C ARG A 149 -0.84 -2.39 15.05
N TYR A 150 0.35 -2.94 15.30
CA TYR A 150 0.50 -4.32 15.75
C TYR A 150 0.04 -4.44 17.21
N ALA A 151 -1.02 -5.24 17.44
CA ALA A 151 -1.69 -5.32 18.74
C ALA A 151 -1.08 -6.34 19.70
N ASP A 152 -0.42 -7.39 19.17
CA ASP A 152 -0.05 -8.57 19.96
C ASP A 152 1.44 -8.62 20.33
N GLY A 153 2.21 -7.54 20.14
CA GLY A 153 3.62 -7.53 20.51
C GLY A 153 4.39 -6.25 20.19
N ASP A 154 5.69 -6.36 20.12
CA ASP A 154 6.58 -5.22 19.83
C ASP A 154 6.66 -5.01 18.30
N PRO A 155 6.26 -3.82 17.79
CA PRO A 155 6.31 -3.52 16.36
C PRO A 155 7.75 -3.49 15.79
N ILE A 156 8.76 -3.21 16.64
CA ILE A 156 10.16 -3.18 16.20
C ILE A 156 10.68 -4.61 16.03
N GLU A 157 10.34 -5.52 16.95
CA GLU A 157 10.69 -6.94 16.82
C GLU A 157 10.01 -7.55 15.59
N LEU A 158 8.73 -7.28 15.39
CA LEU A 158 8.01 -7.70 14.20
C LEU A 158 8.68 -7.18 12.91
N THR A 159 8.97 -5.88 12.84
CA THR A 159 9.59 -5.28 11.64
C THR A 159 10.94 -5.90 11.35
N LYS A 160 11.78 -6.16 12.35
CA LYS A 160 13.06 -6.86 12.17
C LYS A 160 12.86 -8.26 11.64
N ALA A 161 11.94 -9.02 12.22
CA ALA A 161 11.66 -10.40 11.79
C ALA A 161 11.21 -10.45 10.32
N ILE A 162 10.36 -9.51 9.88
CA ILE A 162 9.94 -9.41 8.48
C ILE A 162 11.11 -9.05 7.57
N VAL A 163 11.93 -8.05 7.92
CA VAL A 163 13.10 -7.67 7.12
C VAL A 163 14.10 -8.81 7.01
N ASP A 164 14.34 -9.55 8.09
CA ASP A 164 15.25 -10.71 8.09
C ASP A 164 14.70 -11.88 7.24
N ALA A 165 13.37 -11.98 7.12
CA ALA A 165 12.72 -13.08 6.43
C ALA A 165 12.56 -12.89 4.91
N ILE A 166 12.31 -11.65 4.47
CA ILE A 166 11.95 -11.33 3.07
C ILE A 166 12.66 -10.08 2.50
N GLY A 167 13.49 -9.39 3.30
CA GLY A 167 14.17 -8.13 2.94
C GLY A 167 15.41 -8.24 2.07
#